data_2d1613aa83f85d64808e74309ec74f27
#
_entry.id   2d1613aa83f85d64808e74309ec74f27
#
_cell.length_a   1.000
_cell.length_b   1.000
_cell.length_c   1.000
_cell.angle_alpha   90.00
_cell.angle_beta   90.00
_cell.angle_gamma   90.00
#
_symmetry.space_group_name_H-M   'P 1'
#
loop_
_entity.id
_entity.type
_entity.pdbx_description
1 polymer ?
#
loop_
_entity_poly.entity_id
_entity_poly.type
_entity_poly.pdbx_seq_one_letter_code
_entity_poly.pdbx_strand_id
1 'polypeptide(L)'
;MQFYSAGRADYGEHEAAMQAYLQAGTRKALALDNRGPIRYTRSGAVHPDILTAYSDYGFYIFTGVIGAAELHDIERDVIDMWERAPVDKDAQVDRQGRPALAHDAKARTLSWVRPLSDPIGGTPVSHGRHPAKMIEPQAPADAPRHILQLVLGSLQFSDASLRLYGHPQLLKVAAEINGEDFTPFNEALWIKHPRLGGSVAWHQDGWTHWDSPDLDAGTHG
;
A
#
# COMPACT_ATOMS: atom_id res chain seq x y z
N MET A 1 1.20 9.52 -19.12
CA MET A 1 1.83 9.56 -17.77
C MET A 1 3.29 9.95 -17.94
N GLN A 2 3.67 11.14 -17.55
CA GLN A 2 5.08 11.54 -17.58
C GLN A 2 5.69 11.03 -16.27
N PHE A 3 6.25 9.82 -16.34
CA PHE A 3 7.08 9.34 -15.24
C PHE A 3 8.28 10.28 -15.17
N TYR A 4 8.48 10.90 -14.04
CA TYR A 4 9.71 11.62 -13.80
C TYR A 4 10.88 10.68 -14.13
N SER A 5 11.77 11.09 -15.00
CA SER A 5 13.02 10.37 -15.24
C SER A 5 13.97 10.56 -14.06
N ALA A 6 13.40 10.60 -12.88
CA ALA A 6 14.11 10.83 -11.64
C ALA A 6 15.27 9.85 -11.54
N GLY A 7 16.42 10.36 -11.25
CA GLY A 7 17.61 9.57 -10.99
C GLY A 7 17.30 8.46 -9.96
N ARG A 8 18.15 7.48 -9.88
CA ARG A 8 18.12 6.46 -8.83
C ARG A 8 18.24 7.15 -7.48
N ALA A 9 17.51 6.66 -6.45
CA ALA A 9 17.69 7.15 -5.09
C ALA A 9 19.18 7.08 -4.72
N ASP A 10 19.70 8.18 -4.21
CA ASP A 10 21.11 8.28 -3.81
C ASP A 10 21.23 7.97 -2.32
N TYR A 11 21.83 6.84 -2.00
CA TYR A 11 22.14 6.44 -0.64
C TYR A 11 23.57 6.82 -0.21
N GLY A 12 24.31 7.56 -1.04
CA GLY A 12 25.65 8.02 -0.73
C GLY A 12 26.59 6.87 -0.36
N GLU A 13 27.31 6.99 0.76
CA GLU A 13 28.24 5.95 1.25
C GLU A 13 27.57 4.60 1.57
N HIS A 14 26.24 4.58 1.75
CA HIS A 14 25.48 3.37 2.05
C HIS A 14 24.99 2.62 0.80
N GLU A 15 25.27 3.09 -0.40
CA GLU A 15 24.75 2.51 -1.65
C GLU A 15 25.08 1.02 -1.79
N ALA A 16 26.32 0.62 -1.54
CA ALA A 16 26.73 -0.79 -1.63
C ALA A 16 26.02 -1.68 -0.62
N ALA A 17 25.87 -1.20 0.61
CA ALA A 17 25.16 -1.91 1.68
C ALA A 17 23.66 -2.07 1.35
N MET A 18 23.02 -1.04 0.82
CA MET A 18 21.62 -1.09 0.40
C MET A 18 21.40 -2.05 -0.77
N GLN A 19 22.30 -2.08 -1.75
CA GLN A 19 22.23 -3.04 -2.85
C GLN A 19 22.39 -4.49 -2.36
N ALA A 20 23.35 -4.75 -1.49
CA ALA A 20 23.56 -6.08 -0.90
C ALA A 20 22.34 -6.53 -0.09
N TYR A 21 21.73 -5.64 0.69
CA TYR A 21 20.51 -5.89 1.45
C TYR A 21 19.33 -6.25 0.54
N LEU A 22 19.08 -5.46 -0.52
CA LEU A 22 18.01 -5.71 -1.49
C LEU A 22 18.18 -7.07 -2.18
N GLN A 23 19.40 -7.39 -2.62
CA GLN A 23 19.67 -8.67 -3.27
C GLN A 23 19.49 -9.86 -2.32
N ALA A 24 19.96 -9.75 -1.09
CA ALA A 24 19.80 -10.79 -0.08
C ALA A 24 18.34 -10.99 0.30
N GLY A 25 17.60 -9.91 0.49
CA GLY A 25 16.16 -9.93 0.78
C GLY A 25 15.35 -10.56 -0.36
N THR A 26 15.65 -10.19 -1.60
CA THR A 26 15.02 -10.77 -2.79
C THR A 26 15.23 -12.28 -2.86
N ARG A 27 16.47 -12.76 -2.68
CA ARG A 27 16.75 -14.20 -2.67
C ARG A 27 15.97 -14.93 -1.57
N LYS A 28 15.95 -14.39 -0.35
CA LYS A 28 15.18 -14.97 0.76
C LYS A 28 13.67 -15.01 0.43
N ALA A 29 13.10 -13.91 -0.04
CA ALA A 29 11.69 -13.84 -0.36
C ALA A 29 11.28 -14.81 -1.48
N LEU A 30 12.13 -14.99 -2.49
CA LEU A 30 11.87 -15.93 -3.59
C LEU A 30 12.01 -17.39 -3.19
N ALA A 31 12.75 -17.68 -2.11
CA ALA A 31 12.93 -19.04 -1.59
C ALA A 31 11.79 -19.51 -0.67
N LEU A 32 10.85 -18.63 -0.28
CA LEU A 32 9.71 -18.99 0.54
C LEU A 32 8.64 -19.71 -0.30
N ASP A 33 8.05 -20.76 0.26
CA ASP A 33 6.95 -21.53 -0.36
C ASP A 33 5.57 -20.96 0.05
N ASN A 34 5.41 -19.65 -0.11
CA ASN A 34 4.22 -18.90 0.29
C ASN A 34 3.61 -18.10 -0.86
N ARG A 35 3.62 -18.68 -2.06
CA ARG A 35 3.04 -18.03 -3.25
C ARG A 35 2.42 -19.04 -4.21
N GLY A 36 1.41 -18.60 -4.92
CA GLY A 36 0.73 -19.42 -5.94
C GLY A 36 -0.71 -18.99 -6.16
N PRO A 37 -1.45 -19.68 -7.03
CA PRO A 37 -2.88 -19.42 -7.21
C PRO A 37 -3.66 -19.79 -5.95
N ILE A 38 -4.84 -19.21 -5.79
CA ILE A 38 -5.79 -19.68 -4.78
C ILE A 38 -6.22 -21.09 -5.15
N ARG A 39 -5.97 -22.05 -4.27
CA ARG A 39 -6.39 -23.45 -4.43
C ARG A 39 -7.48 -23.77 -3.42
N TYR A 40 -8.42 -24.60 -3.83
CA TYR A 40 -9.53 -25.03 -2.98
C TYR A 40 -9.53 -26.55 -2.81
N THR A 41 -10.04 -27.01 -1.68
CA THR A 41 -10.35 -28.41 -1.44
C THR A 41 -11.59 -28.85 -2.23
N ARG A 42 -11.92 -30.14 -2.19
CA ARG A 42 -13.18 -30.65 -2.77
C ARG A 42 -14.43 -30.08 -2.10
N SER A 43 -14.33 -29.71 -0.82
CA SER A 43 -15.43 -29.06 -0.08
C SER A 43 -15.56 -27.58 -0.39
N GLY A 44 -14.62 -27.01 -1.13
CA GLY A 44 -14.59 -25.61 -1.50
C GLY A 44 -13.88 -24.69 -0.48
N ALA A 45 -13.32 -25.19 0.62
CA ALA A 45 -12.49 -24.42 1.54
C ALA A 45 -11.12 -24.07 0.90
N VAL A 46 -10.46 -23.03 1.34
CA VAL A 46 -9.08 -22.71 0.92
C VAL A 46 -8.17 -23.88 1.29
N HIS A 47 -7.24 -24.22 0.39
CA HIS A 47 -6.37 -25.38 0.59
C HIS A 47 -5.51 -25.22 1.85
N PRO A 48 -5.38 -26.25 2.71
CA PRO A 48 -4.66 -26.17 3.98
C PRO A 48 -3.19 -25.70 3.85
N ASP A 49 -2.50 -26.07 2.76
CA ASP A 49 -1.11 -25.64 2.54
C ASP A 49 -0.99 -24.11 2.47
N ILE A 50 -2.00 -23.41 1.93
CA ILE A 50 -2.02 -21.95 1.85
C ILE A 50 -2.15 -21.36 3.25
N LEU A 51 -3.06 -21.91 4.06
CA LEU A 51 -3.28 -21.46 5.44
C LEU A 51 -2.07 -21.75 6.32
N THR A 52 -1.43 -22.91 6.13
CA THR A 52 -0.18 -23.27 6.82
C THR A 52 0.94 -22.30 6.45
N ALA A 53 1.17 -22.07 5.15
CA ALA A 53 2.20 -21.12 4.71
C ALA A 53 1.92 -19.69 5.21
N TYR A 54 0.64 -19.27 5.22
CA TYR A 54 0.26 -17.99 5.81
C TYR A 54 0.59 -17.92 7.32
N SER A 55 0.26 -18.97 8.06
CA SER A 55 0.58 -19.05 9.50
C SER A 55 2.07 -19.04 9.78
N ASP A 56 2.86 -19.76 8.98
CA ASP A 56 4.31 -19.91 9.17
C ASP A 56 5.08 -18.65 8.81
N TYR A 57 4.65 -17.93 7.76
CA TYR A 57 5.36 -16.77 7.22
C TYR A 57 4.70 -15.42 7.54
N GLY A 58 3.47 -15.41 8.03
CA GLY A 58 2.69 -14.19 8.28
C GLY A 58 2.09 -13.55 7.04
N PHE A 59 2.30 -14.10 5.84
CA PHE A 59 1.73 -13.63 4.57
C PHE A 59 1.71 -14.72 3.51
N TYR A 60 0.85 -14.53 2.50
CA TYR A 60 0.83 -15.35 1.28
C TYR A 60 0.63 -14.47 0.05
N ILE A 61 1.33 -14.77 -1.04
CA ILE A 61 1.24 -14.03 -2.31
C ILE A 61 0.39 -14.82 -3.29
N PHE A 62 -0.82 -14.37 -3.53
CA PHE A 62 -1.70 -14.96 -4.53
C PHE A 62 -1.32 -14.51 -5.94
N THR A 63 -1.26 -15.47 -6.88
CA THR A 63 -0.97 -15.21 -8.28
C THR A 63 -2.18 -15.56 -9.15
N GLY A 64 -2.39 -14.79 -10.24
CA GLY A 64 -3.43 -15.06 -11.21
C GLY A 64 -4.86 -14.86 -10.71
N VAL A 65 -5.07 -14.12 -9.61
CA VAL A 65 -6.41 -13.83 -9.07
C VAL A 65 -7.08 -12.74 -9.90
N ILE A 66 -6.33 -11.70 -10.23
CA ILE A 66 -6.82 -10.57 -11.01
C ILE A 66 -6.41 -10.76 -12.46
N GLY A 67 -7.41 -10.78 -13.35
CA GLY A 67 -7.21 -10.98 -14.78
C GLY A 67 -6.66 -9.73 -15.49
N ALA A 68 -6.13 -9.90 -16.70
CA ALA A 68 -5.56 -8.80 -17.46
C ALA A 68 -6.58 -7.68 -17.76
N ALA A 69 -7.83 -8.01 -18.02
CA ALA A 69 -8.89 -7.02 -18.24
C ALA A 69 -9.19 -6.21 -16.97
N GLU A 70 -9.26 -6.87 -15.81
CA GLU A 70 -9.46 -6.21 -14.52
C GLU A 70 -8.29 -5.31 -14.16
N LEU A 71 -7.05 -5.77 -14.39
CA LEU A 71 -5.85 -4.95 -14.20
C LEU A 71 -5.86 -3.70 -15.07
N HIS A 72 -6.29 -3.83 -16.34
CA HIS A 72 -6.41 -2.70 -17.24
C HIS A 72 -7.47 -1.70 -16.77
N ASP A 73 -8.62 -2.18 -16.27
CA ASP A 73 -9.67 -1.32 -15.71
C ASP A 73 -9.18 -0.57 -14.47
N ILE A 74 -8.50 -1.28 -13.55
CA ILE A 74 -7.91 -0.67 -12.36
C ILE A 74 -6.86 0.39 -12.74
N GLU A 75 -5.96 0.06 -13.68
CA GLU A 75 -4.93 0.99 -14.15
C GLU A 75 -5.53 2.27 -14.74
N ARG A 76 -6.55 2.13 -15.58
CA ARG A 76 -7.28 3.28 -16.16
C ARG A 76 -7.89 4.16 -15.07
N ASP A 77 -8.57 3.57 -14.09
CA ASP A 77 -9.23 4.32 -13.03
C ASP A 77 -8.19 4.99 -12.10
N VAL A 78 -7.06 4.33 -11.82
CA VAL A 78 -5.94 4.91 -11.06
C VAL A 78 -5.33 6.10 -11.80
N ILE A 79 -5.15 5.99 -13.11
CA ILE A 79 -4.65 7.09 -13.95
C ILE A 79 -5.63 8.27 -13.93
N ASP A 80 -6.95 8.00 -14.05
CA ASP A 80 -7.97 9.05 -13.97
C ASP A 80 -7.93 9.78 -12.62
N MET A 81 -7.92 9.03 -11.52
CA MET A 81 -7.79 9.63 -10.18
C MET A 81 -6.54 10.49 -10.05
N TRP A 82 -5.41 10.03 -10.61
CA TRP A 82 -4.16 10.74 -10.63
C TRP A 82 -4.21 12.05 -11.44
N GLU A 83 -4.81 12.02 -12.61
CA GLU A 83 -4.94 13.19 -13.48
C GLU A 83 -5.90 14.24 -12.89
N ARG A 84 -6.92 13.79 -12.16
CA ARG A 84 -7.88 14.61 -11.46
C ARG A 84 -7.44 15.08 -10.08
N ALA A 85 -6.33 14.55 -9.57
CA ALA A 85 -5.79 15.01 -8.30
C ALA A 85 -5.43 16.50 -8.37
N PRO A 86 -5.49 17.24 -7.24
CA PRO A 86 -5.03 18.62 -7.19
C PRO A 86 -3.61 18.77 -7.71
N VAL A 87 -3.28 19.92 -8.28
CA VAL A 87 -1.91 20.19 -8.79
C VAL A 87 -0.87 20.21 -7.68
N ASP A 88 -1.26 20.55 -6.46
CA ASP A 88 -0.49 20.41 -5.23
C ASP A 88 -1.42 20.20 -4.03
N LYS A 89 -0.85 20.04 -2.84
CA LYS A 89 -1.58 19.71 -1.60
C LYS A 89 -2.61 20.76 -1.16
N ASP A 90 -2.49 21.99 -1.62
CA ASP A 90 -3.31 23.12 -1.22
C ASP A 90 -4.24 23.60 -2.36
N ALA A 91 -4.10 23.03 -3.56
CA ALA A 91 -4.91 23.41 -4.72
C ALA A 91 -6.32 22.82 -4.67
N GLN A 92 -7.27 23.57 -5.25
CA GLN A 92 -8.66 23.14 -5.43
C GLN A 92 -8.96 22.71 -6.88
N VAL A 93 -7.96 22.80 -7.74
CA VAL A 93 -8.07 22.47 -9.16
C VAL A 93 -7.04 21.43 -9.58
N ASP A 94 -7.43 20.63 -10.57
CA ASP A 94 -6.55 19.68 -11.24
C ASP A 94 -5.61 20.38 -12.25
N ARG A 95 -4.76 19.58 -12.94
CA ARG A 95 -3.82 20.10 -13.94
C ARG A 95 -4.47 20.74 -15.17
N GLN A 96 -5.78 20.53 -15.37
CA GLN A 96 -6.56 21.12 -16.45
C GLN A 96 -7.41 22.31 -15.99
N GLY A 97 -7.25 22.74 -14.72
CA GLY A 97 -8.02 23.85 -14.15
C GLY A 97 -9.46 23.48 -13.78
N ARG A 98 -9.83 22.21 -13.80
CA ARG A 98 -11.13 21.73 -13.36
C ARG A 98 -11.14 21.55 -11.84
N PRO A 99 -12.32 21.54 -11.18
CA PRO A 99 -12.42 21.13 -9.79
C PRO A 99 -11.71 19.81 -9.55
N ALA A 100 -10.78 19.79 -8.61
CA ALA A 100 -9.96 18.62 -8.34
C ALA A 100 -10.76 17.48 -7.71
N LEU A 101 -10.22 16.27 -7.81
CA LEU A 101 -10.78 15.10 -7.13
C LEU A 101 -10.99 15.41 -5.64
N ALA A 102 -12.17 15.08 -5.12
CA ALA A 102 -12.54 15.31 -3.72
C ALA A 102 -12.48 16.78 -3.26
N HIS A 103 -12.57 17.77 -4.17
CA HIS A 103 -12.56 19.21 -3.83
C HIS A 103 -13.69 19.61 -2.87
N ASP A 104 -14.81 18.90 -2.89
CA ASP A 104 -16.00 19.11 -2.04
C ASP A 104 -16.11 18.11 -0.89
N ALA A 105 -15.13 17.22 -0.72
CA ALA A 105 -15.15 16.21 0.33
C ALA A 105 -15.02 16.85 1.71
N LYS A 106 -15.93 16.48 2.62
CA LYS A 106 -15.90 16.95 4.02
C LYS A 106 -14.79 16.32 4.85
N ALA A 107 -14.39 15.10 4.49
CA ALA A 107 -13.32 14.37 5.14
C ALA A 107 -12.04 14.45 4.31
N ARG A 108 -10.90 14.28 4.99
CA ARG A 108 -9.61 14.21 4.31
C ARG A 108 -9.56 12.95 3.44
N THR A 109 -9.54 13.15 2.13
CA THR A 109 -9.50 12.09 1.12
C THR A 109 -8.09 11.88 0.55
N LEU A 110 -7.28 12.93 0.48
CA LEU A 110 -5.96 12.90 -0.14
C LEU A 110 -4.87 13.15 0.89
N SER A 111 -3.84 12.31 0.88
CA SER A 111 -2.67 12.47 1.74
C SER A 111 -1.42 12.73 0.91
N TRP A 112 -0.70 13.78 1.31
CA TRP A 112 0.46 14.29 0.60
C TRP A 112 1.71 14.19 1.48
N VAL A 113 2.83 13.85 0.86
CA VAL A 113 4.10 13.66 1.55
C VAL A 113 5.24 14.32 0.77
N ARG A 114 6.34 14.57 1.44
CA ARG A 114 7.58 14.96 0.76
C ARG A 114 8.15 13.75 0.02
N PRO A 115 8.75 13.93 -1.16
CA PRO A 115 9.44 12.84 -1.85
C PRO A 115 10.45 12.15 -0.93
N LEU A 116 10.49 10.82 -1.00
CA LEU A 116 11.42 9.94 -0.27
C LEU A 116 11.39 10.04 1.26
N SER A 117 10.46 10.81 1.83
CA SER A 117 10.30 10.89 3.29
C SER A 117 9.51 9.72 3.85
N ASP A 118 9.58 9.53 5.15
CA ASP A 118 8.75 8.61 5.93
C ASP A 118 7.75 9.37 6.80
N PRO A 119 6.65 9.87 6.23
CA PRO A 119 5.72 10.76 6.94
C PRO A 119 4.65 10.03 7.73
N ILE A 120 4.36 8.77 7.35
CA ILE A 120 3.31 7.95 7.96
C ILE A 120 3.95 6.65 8.44
N GLY A 121 3.75 6.35 9.71
CA GLY A 121 4.31 5.15 10.32
C GLY A 121 5.77 5.28 10.73
N GLY A 122 6.35 6.47 10.72
CA GLY A 122 7.67 6.76 11.29
C GLY A 122 7.74 6.37 12.77
N THR A 123 8.95 6.29 13.30
CA THR A 123 9.20 5.82 14.67
C THR A 123 8.26 6.42 15.74
N PRO A 124 7.94 7.73 15.75
CA PRO A 124 7.00 8.28 16.72
C PRO A 124 5.57 7.76 16.55
N VAL A 125 5.10 7.62 15.32
CA VAL A 125 3.74 7.14 15.00
C VAL A 125 3.62 5.65 15.26
N SER A 126 4.68 4.88 14.95
CA SER A 126 4.74 3.43 15.17
C SER A 126 5.18 3.04 16.59
N HIS A 127 5.23 3.99 17.51
CA HIS A 127 5.62 3.76 18.90
C HIS A 127 6.96 3.00 19.07
N GLY A 128 7.95 3.38 18.26
CA GLY A 128 9.28 2.79 18.33
C GLY A 128 9.43 1.40 17.75
N ARG A 129 8.44 0.90 17.01
CA ARG A 129 8.58 -0.39 16.27
C ARG A 129 9.59 -0.33 15.14
N HIS A 130 10.00 0.84 14.79
CA HIS A 130 11.11 1.07 13.88
C HIS A 130 12.32 1.54 14.70
N PRO A 131 13.13 0.61 15.25
CA PRO A 131 14.15 0.94 16.25
C PRO A 131 15.33 1.72 15.67
N ALA A 132 15.51 1.71 14.36
CA ALA A 132 16.55 2.47 13.68
C ALA A 132 15.94 3.56 12.80
N LYS A 133 16.53 4.76 12.84
CA LYS A 133 16.18 5.81 11.88
C LYS A 133 16.45 5.31 10.47
N MET A 134 15.43 5.35 9.62
CA MET A 134 15.61 5.02 8.21
C MET A 134 16.53 6.04 7.54
N ILE A 135 17.39 5.56 6.66
CA ILE A 135 18.17 6.43 5.79
C ILE A 135 17.22 6.98 4.73
N GLU A 136 16.97 8.28 4.78
CA GLU A 136 16.20 8.97 3.75
C GLU A 136 17.13 9.37 2.62
N PRO A 137 16.97 8.79 1.41
CA PRO A 137 17.75 9.22 0.26
C PRO A 137 17.34 10.63 -0.15
N GLN A 138 18.26 11.36 -0.78
CA GLN A 138 17.98 12.70 -1.27
C GLN A 138 17.09 12.63 -2.49
N ALA A 139 16.04 13.44 -2.51
CA ALA A 139 15.21 13.61 -3.68
C ALA A 139 15.97 14.42 -4.76
N PRO A 140 15.73 14.12 -6.06
CA PRO A 140 16.27 14.94 -7.15
C PRO A 140 15.90 16.42 -6.98
N ALA A 141 16.76 17.33 -7.45
CA ALA A 141 16.55 18.77 -7.31
C ALA A 141 15.28 19.28 -8.03
N ASP A 142 14.86 18.57 -9.06
CA ASP A 142 13.64 18.83 -9.84
C ASP A 142 12.40 18.11 -9.32
N ALA A 143 12.51 17.39 -8.21
CA ALA A 143 11.38 16.70 -7.60
C ALA A 143 10.33 17.72 -7.10
N PRO A 144 9.04 17.41 -7.20
CA PRO A 144 7.99 18.25 -6.65
C PRO A 144 8.11 18.32 -5.12
N ARG A 145 7.69 19.44 -4.56
CA ARG A 145 7.74 19.65 -3.10
C ARG A 145 6.91 18.62 -2.33
N HIS A 146 5.78 18.21 -2.90
CA HIS A 146 4.90 17.18 -2.34
C HIS A 146 4.42 16.25 -3.44
N ILE A 147 4.19 14.99 -3.07
CA ILE A 147 3.59 13.96 -3.93
C ILE A 147 2.37 13.39 -3.24
N LEU A 148 1.38 13.01 -4.04
CA LEU A 148 0.21 12.30 -3.54
C LEU A 148 0.61 10.88 -3.12
N GLN A 149 0.34 10.50 -1.88
CA GLN A 149 0.67 9.18 -1.34
C GLN A 149 -0.55 8.29 -1.16
N LEU A 150 -1.68 8.86 -0.72
CA LEU A 150 -2.90 8.11 -0.45
C LEU A 150 -4.10 8.78 -1.08
N VAL A 151 -4.99 7.95 -1.60
CA VAL A 151 -6.39 8.30 -1.86
C VAL A 151 -7.22 7.44 -0.91
N LEU A 152 -7.77 8.05 0.12
CA LEU A 152 -8.68 7.43 1.07
C LEU A 152 -10.10 7.45 0.48
N GLY A 153 -10.86 6.38 0.63
CA GLY A 153 -12.17 6.29 0.03
C GLY A 153 -12.12 6.15 -1.50
N SER A 154 -11.12 5.46 -2.04
CA SER A 154 -10.91 5.28 -3.48
C SER A 154 -12.08 4.59 -4.18
N LEU A 155 -12.87 3.81 -3.44
CA LEU A 155 -14.08 3.15 -3.96
C LEU A 155 -15.16 4.14 -4.44
N GLN A 156 -15.11 5.40 -3.98
CA GLN A 156 -16.02 6.46 -4.43
C GLN A 156 -15.64 6.97 -5.83
N PHE A 157 -14.43 6.70 -6.28
CA PHE A 157 -13.88 7.26 -7.51
C PHE A 157 -13.55 6.20 -8.57
N SER A 158 -13.68 4.91 -8.22
CA SER A 158 -13.26 3.81 -9.10
C SER A 158 -14.19 2.60 -8.95
N ASP A 159 -14.96 2.32 -10.00
CA ASP A 159 -15.76 1.10 -10.10
C ASP A 159 -14.87 -0.16 -10.16
N ALA A 160 -13.69 -0.05 -10.75
CA ALA A 160 -12.74 -1.16 -10.79
C ALA A 160 -12.19 -1.48 -9.40
N SER A 161 -11.88 -0.46 -8.58
CA SER A 161 -11.48 -0.65 -7.17
C SER A 161 -12.61 -1.25 -6.34
N LEU A 162 -13.85 -0.83 -6.58
CA LEU A 162 -15.02 -1.41 -5.90
C LEU A 162 -15.20 -2.90 -6.24
N ARG A 163 -15.04 -3.28 -7.50
CA ARG A 163 -15.07 -4.69 -7.91
C ARG A 163 -13.94 -5.50 -7.29
N LEU A 164 -12.73 -4.93 -7.22
CA LEU A 164 -11.59 -5.56 -6.56
C LEU A 164 -11.83 -5.78 -5.08
N TYR A 165 -12.35 -4.77 -4.39
CA TYR A 165 -12.71 -4.84 -2.97
C TYR A 165 -13.74 -5.93 -2.67
N GLY A 166 -14.73 -6.08 -3.54
CA GLY A 166 -15.74 -7.13 -3.49
C GLY A 166 -15.36 -8.44 -4.21
N HIS A 167 -14.09 -8.66 -4.57
CA HIS A 167 -13.68 -9.81 -5.38
C HIS A 167 -13.96 -11.14 -4.67
N PRO A 168 -14.79 -12.05 -5.25
CA PRO A 168 -15.32 -13.21 -4.53
C PRO A 168 -14.24 -14.14 -3.97
N GLN A 169 -13.17 -14.37 -4.73
CA GLN A 169 -12.09 -15.26 -4.30
C GLN A 169 -11.28 -14.64 -3.14
N LEU A 170 -11.07 -13.33 -3.17
CA LEU A 170 -10.35 -12.63 -2.09
C LEU A 170 -11.20 -12.57 -0.81
N LEU A 171 -12.50 -12.28 -0.92
CA LEU A 171 -13.42 -12.31 0.20
C LEU A 171 -13.51 -13.71 0.83
N LYS A 172 -13.47 -14.76 0.00
CA LYS A 172 -13.45 -16.13 0.52
C LYS A 172 -12.18 -16.45 1.30
N VAL A 173 -11.01 -16.00 0.82
CA VAL A 173 -9.76 -16.14 1.59
C VAL A 173 -9.85 -15.36 2.90
N ALA A 174 -10.38 -14.15 2.86
CA ALA A 174 -10.56 -13.34 4.07
C ALA A 174 -11.47 -14.03 5.10
N ALA A 175 -12.57 -14.63 4.65
CA ALA A 175 -13.48 -15.38 5.53
C ALA A 175 -12.82 -16.62 6.15
N GLU A 176 -11.99 -17.34 5.41
CA GLU A 176 -11.26 -18.52 5.93
C GLU A 176 -10.22 -18.13 7.00
N ILE A 177 -9.65 -16.93 6.93
CA ILE A 177 -8.64 -16.45 7.90
C ILE A 177 -9.29 -15.81 9.11
N ASN A 178 -10.33 -14.99 8.91
CA ASN A 178 -10.91 -14.15 9.95
C ASN A 178 -12.24 -14.68 10.51
N GLY A 179 -12.81 -15.74 9.92
CA GLY A 179 -14.18 -16.18 10.15
C GLY A 179 -15.18 -15.47 9.24
N GLU A 180 -16.37 -16.04 9.11
CA GLU A 180 -17.40 -15.53 8.18
C GLU A 180 -18.02 -14.19 8.61
N ASP A 181 -17.89 -13.85 9.87
CA ASP A 181 -18.43 -12.59 10.45
C ASP A 181 -17.49 -11.40 10.31
N PHE A 182 -16.43 -11.51 9.51
CA PHE A 182 -15.51 -10.39 9.31
C PHE A 182 -16.20 -9.22 8.62
N THR A 183 -15.85 -8.01 9.03
CA THR A 183 -16.29 -6.78 8.38
C THR A 183 -15.09 -6.07 7.78
N PRO A 184 -15.10 -5.76 6.46
CA PRO A 184 -14.09 -4.91 5.88
C PRO A 184 -14.04 -3.55 6.59
N PHE A 185 -12.87 -3.14 7.03
CA PHE A 185 -12.72 -1.98 7.90
C PHE A 185 -12.44 -0.70 7.14
N ASN A 186 -11.45 -0.72 6.28
CA ASN A 186 -10.93 0.47 5.62
C ASN A 186 -10.39 0.13 4.24
N GLU A 187 -10.27 1.15 3.39
CA GLU A 187 -9.61 1.01 2.10
C GLU A 187 -8.85 2.28 1.75
N ALA A 188 -7.76 2.12 1.08
CA ALA A 188 -6.96 3.21 0.56
C ALA A 188 -6.17 2.77 -0.66
N LEU A 189 -6.06 3.67 -1.63
CA LEU A 189 -5.12 3.51 -2.72
C LEU A 189 -3.78 4.14 -2.30
N TRP A 190 -2.77 3.29 -2.09
CA TRP A 190 -1.40 3.72 -1.82
C TRP A 190 -0.63 3.94 -3.12
N ILE A 191 -0.13 5.14 -3.31
CA ILE A 191 0.61 5.53 -4.50
C ILE A 191 2.10 5.61 -4.18
N LYS A 192 2.86 4.63 -4.65
CA LYS A 192 4.32 4.64 -4.59
C LYS A 192 4.87 5.14 -5.91
N HIS A 193 5.18 6.43 -5.96
CA HIS A 193 5.81 7.00 -7.14
C HIS A 193 7.16 6.36 -7.39
N PRO A 194 7.45 5.92 -8.63
CA PRO A 194 8.77 5.45 -8.97
C PRO A 194 9.83 6.49 -8.57
N ARG A 195 10.81 6.08 -7.78
CA ARG A 195 11.94 6.90 -7.33
C ARG A 195 11.61 8.11 -6.42
N LEU A 196 10.35 8.36 -6.10
CA LEU A 196 9.92 9.47 -5.24
C LEU A 196 9.08 9.01 -4.04
N GLY A 197 8.53 7.79 -4.09
CA GLY A 197 7.68 7.28 -3.03
C GLY A 197 8.42 7.18 -1.70
N GLY A 198 7.82 7.72 -0.65
CA GLY A 198 8.33 7.63 0.71
C GLY A 198 8.27 6.22 1.28
N SER A 199 9.10 5.93 2.25
CA SER A 199 9.01 4.72 3.06
C SER A 199 7.83 4.80 4.03
N VAL A 200 7.43 3.64 4.53
CA VAL A 200 6.47 3.52 5.64
C VAL A 200 7.10 2.58 6.64
N ALA A 201 7.22 3.00 7.89
CA ALA A 201 7.78 2.17 8.95
C ALA A 201 6.91 0.92 9.18
N TRP A 202 7.53 -0.14 9.63
CA TRP A 202 6.81 -1.33 10.08
C TRP A 202 5.88 -0.99 11.22
N HIS A 203 4.61 -1.35 11.11
CA HIS A 203 3.56 -1.07 12.08
C HIS A 203 2.52 -2.18 12.08
N GLN A 204 1.68 -2.21 13.09
CA GLN A 204 0.44 -2.96 13.12
C GLN A 204 -0.71 -1.97 12.90
N ASP A 205 -1.64 -2.31 12.01
CA ASP A 205 -2.73 -1.39 11.64
C ASP A 205 -3.63 -1.06 12.83
N GLY A 206 -3.89 -1.98 13.71
CA GLY A 206 -4.68 -1.76 14.93
C GLY A 206 -4.14 -0.61 15.79
N TRP A 207 -2.84 -0.49 15.91
CA TRP A 207 -2.20 0.55 16.69
C TRP A 207 -2.38 1.97 16.10
N THR A 208 -2.34 2.10 14.80
CA THR A 208 -2.42 3.39 14.12
C THR A 208 -3.84 3.97 14.07
N HIS A 209 -4.86 3.14 14.29
CA HIS A 209 -6.25 3.51 14.09
C HIS A 209 -7.08 3.52 15.39
N TRP A 210 -6.57 2.91 16.45
CA TRP A 210 -7.33 2.63 17.66
C TRP A 210 -6.58 3.20 18.88
N ASP A 211 -7.03 4.32 19.34
CA ASP A 211 -6.54 4.94 20.57
C ASP A 211 -7.19 4.24 21.78
N SER A 212 -6.91 2.95 21.92
CA SER A 212 -7.41 2.14 23.04
C SER A 212 -6.26 1.51 23.81
N PRO A 213 -6.12 1.82 25.09
CA PRO A 213 -5.11 1.20 25.95
C PRO A 213 -5.31 -0.32 26.10
N ASP A 214 -6.50 -0.84 25.86
CA ASP A 214 -6.79 -2.27 25.96
C ASP A 214 -6.18 -3.07 24.80
N LEU A 215 -5.94 -2.43 23.65
CA LEU A 215 -5.23 -3.04 22.52
C LEU A 215 -3.71 -3.13 22.76
N ASP A 216 -3.19 -2.37 23.71
CA ASP A 216 -1.79 -2.39 24.11
C ASP A 216 -1.43 -3.55 25.03
N ALA A 217 -2.39 -4.19 25.63
CA ALA A 217 -2.16 -5.24 26.63
C ALA A 217 -1.64 -6.57 26.06
N GLY A 218 -1.13 -6.59 24.82
CA GLY A 218 -0.48 -7.76 24.24
C GLY A 218 -1.39 -8.93 23.91
N THR A 219 -2.69 -8.70 23.83
CA THR A 219 -3.68 -9.73 23.52
C THR A 219 -3.89 -9.97 22.03
N HIS A 220 -3.20 -9.21 21.20
CA HIS A 220 -3.17 -9.40 19.74
C HIS A 220 -1.78 -9.86 19.34
N GLY A 221 -1.51 -11.15 19.62
CA GLY A 221 -0.35 -11.86 19.12
C GLY A 221 -0.56 -12.36 17.70
#